data_eb7708c625d4551d3708ef9508f65909
#
_entry.id   eb7708c625d4551d3708ef9508f65909
#
_cell.length_a   1.000
_cell.length_b   1.000
_cell.length_c   1.000
_cell.angle_alpha   90.00
_cell.angle_beta   90.00
_cell.angle_gamma   90.00
#
_symmetry.space_group_name_H-M   'P 1'
#
loop_
_entity.id
_entity.type
_entity.pdbx_description
1 polymer ?
#
loop_
_entity_poly.entity_id
_entity_poly.type
_entity_poly.pdbx_seq_one_letter_code
_entity_poly.pdbx_strand_id
1 'polypeptide(L)'
;MRRVVVTGMGIWSCIGRNKEEVSASLRAGKSGIGYDEARKEYGFRSPLTGIVETPDLKALLHRRLRTGMSQEAMYAFMAAREAFEQAGIEEQYLLDHEVGILFGNDSTALPTVEMHELMLEKHDTALLGSGLIFQSMNSTVNMNLSTIFHLRGINFSVSAACASGSHSIGIGAMFIRQGLQDMVLVGGAQEVNPYAMAAFDALGTFSGRVDEPTKASRPFDADRDGLVPSGGAAALVLEEYEHAVKRGATILAEVSGYGFSSNGGGISQPSSEGSYIAMQRALTDAHVMAEDIDYVNAHATSTQQGDEEEAIALSRLFGGKKAWISSTKSMTGHECWMAGASEAVYSILMMQQGFVAPNINLEHVDLCAAELRLAKETVETPLRTVLSNSFGFGGTNSALVLKKVL
;
A
#
# COMPACT_ATOMS: atom_id res chain seq x y z
N MET A 1 -18.41 14.69 -14.51
CA MET A 1 -17.95 13.37 -14.01
C MET A 1 -18.20 13.37 -12.51
N ARG A 2 -18.68 12.24 -11.92
CA ARG A 2 -18.93 12.16 -10.46
C ARG A 2 -17.60 12.31 -9.71
N ARG A 3 -17.60 13.05 -8.60
CA ARG A 3 -16.42 13.20 -7.74
C ARG A 3 -16.33 12.00 -6.79
N VAL A 4 -15.12 11.60 -6.45
CA VAL A 4 -14.86 10.46 -5.58
C VAL A 4 -14.07 10.90 -4.37
N VAL A 5 -14.62 10.64 -3.19
CA VAL A 5 -14.03 11.04 -1.91
C VAL A 5 -13.71 9.83 -1.04
N VAL A 6 -12.77 10.01 -0.14
CA VAL A 6 -12.44 9.08 0.92
C VAL A 6 -13.20 9.50 2.16
N THR A 7 -14.03 8.63 2.70
CA THR A 7 -14.83 8.89 3.91
C THR A 7 -14.36 8.09 5.12
N GLY A 8 -13.54 7.08 4.91
CA GLY A 8 -12.91 6.29 5.97
C GLY A 8 -11.61 5.67 5.50
N MET A 9 -10.71 5.45 6.42
CA MET A 9 -9.44 4.75 6.18
C MET A 9 -9.02 3.98 7.43
N GLY A 10 -8.27 2.91 7.23
CA GLY A 10 -7.70 2.10 8.30
C GLY A 10 -6.43 1.42 7.84
N ILE A 11 -5.59 1.04 8.80
CA ILE A 11 -4.27 0.50 8.50
C ILE A 11 -3.75 -0.40 9.62
N TRP A 12 -3.02 -1.43 9.21
CA TRP A 12 -2.27 -2.32 10.07
C TRP A 12 -0.91 -2.57 9.45
N SER A 13 0.14 -2.00 10.01
CA SER A 13 1.49 -2.02 9.45
C SER A 13 2.59 -2.15 10.51
N CYS A 14 3.85 -2.24 10.08
CA CYS A 14 4.99 -2.32 11.00
C CYS A 14 5.24 -1.03 11.79
N ILE A 15 4.66 0.11 11.40
CA ILE A 15 4.80 1.38 12.12
C ILE A 15 3.56 1.75 12.96
N GLY A 16 2.55 0.88 12.99
CA GLY A 16 1.37 1.07 13.83
C GLY A 16 0.22 0.14 13.46
N ARG A 17 -0.67 -0.12 14.43
CA ARG A 17 -1.83 -1.03 14.30
C ARG A 17 -3.15 -0.30 14.06
N ASN A 18 -3.08 1.01 13.91
CA ASN A 18 -4.18 1.91 13.59
C ASN A 18 -3.61 3.23 13.06
N LYS A 19 -4.48 4.08 12.54
CA LYS A 19 -4.08 5.36 11.93
C LYS A 19 -3.44 6.35 12.92
N GLU A 20 -3.80 6.30 14.20
CA GLU A 20 -3.24 7.16 15.25
C GLU A 20 -1.77 6.79 15.52
N GLU A 21 -1.47 5.49 15.74
CA GLU A 21 -0.10 4.99 15.94
C GLU A 21 0.77 5.24 14.70
N VAL A 22 0.21 4.99 13.51
CA VAL A 22 0.88 5.21 12.23
C VAL A 22 1.19 6.69 12.03
N SER A 23 0.25 7.57 12.29
CA SER A 23 0.46 9.03 12.15
C SER A 23 1.57 9.53 13.11
N ALA A 24 1.56 9.05 14.34
CA ALA A 24 2.60 9.39 15.33
C ALA A 24 3.99 8.89 14.86
N SER A 25 4.06 7.67 14.31
CA SER A 25 5.31 7.09 13.80
C SER A 25 5.82 7.83 12.57
N LEU A 26 4.93 8.20 11.61
CA LEU A 26 5.28 9.00 10.43
C LEU A 26 5.89 10.35 10.83
N ARG A 27 5.24 11.07 11.76
CA ARG A 27 5.71 12.37 12.24
C ARG A 27 7.04 12.26 12.96
N ALA A 28 7.24 11.19 13.73
CA ALA A 28 8.48 10.94 14.48
C ALA A 28 9.63 10.39 13.63
N GLY A 29 9.39 10.00 12.38
CA GLY A 29 10.38 9.30 11.56
C GLY A 29 10.76 7.93 12.15
N LYS A 30 9.80 7.21 12.76
CA LYS A 30 10.06 5.95 13.45
C LYS A 30 10.11 4.78 12.47
N SER A 31 11.23 4.07 12.40
CA SER A 31 11.36 2.84 11.61
C SER A 31 10.61 1.68 12.28
N GLY A 32 9.86 0.91 11.48
CA GLY A 32 9.25 -0.37 11.85
C GLY A 32 10.07 -1.58 11.41
N ILE A 33 11.27 -1.35 10.86
CA ILE A 33 12.14 -2.40 10.34
C ILE A 33 12.90 -3.06 11.48
N GLY A 34 12.94 -4.38 11.45
CA GLY A 34 13.63 -5.21 12.42
C GLY A 34 14.20 -6.47 11.80
N TYR A 35 14.62 -7.35 12.67
CA TYR A 35 15.24 -8.63 12.34
C TYR A 35 14.24 -9.76 12.56
N ASP A 36 14.11 -10.67 11.59
CA ASP A 36 13.25 -11.86 11.67
C ASP A 36 14.14 -13.12 11.81
N GLU A 37 14.16 -13.70 13.00
CA GLU A 37 14.95 -14.88 13.30
C GLU A 37 14.54 -16.08 12.44
N ALA A 38 13.25 -16.24 12.10
CA ALA A 38 12.78 -17.33 11.26
C ALA A 38 13.39 -17.26 9.85
N ARG A 39 13.54 -16.08 9.28
CA ARG A 39 14.22 -15.90 7.98
C ARG A 39 15.68 -16.33 8.05
N LYS A 40 16.37 -16.05 9.15
CA LYS A 40 17.75 -16.50 9.36
C LYS A 40 17.84 -18.03 9.40
N GLU A 41 16.93 -18.68 10.10
CA GLU A 41 16.89 -20.15 10.17
C GLU A 41 16.67 -20.78 8.81
N TYR A 42 15.86 -20.15 7.94
CA TYR A 42 15.66 -20.57 6.54
C TYR A 42 16.82 -20.19 5.59
N GLY A 43 17.90 -19.57 6.09
CA GLY A 43 19.07 -19.25 5.30
C GLY A 43 18.92 -18.06 4.36
N PHE A 44 18.04 -17.10 4.68
CA PHE A 44 17.93 -15.85 3.94
C PHE A 44 19.26 -15.07 3.98
N ARG A 45 19.59 -14.43 2.86
CA ARG A 45 20.72 -13.50 2.78
C ARG A 45 20.49 -12.26 3.62
N SER A 46 19.23 -11.79 3.63
CA SER A 46 18.78 -10.69 4.46
C SER A 46 17.56 -11.09 5.30
N PRO A 47 17.73 -11.23 6.63
CA PRO A 47 16.62 -11.51 7.54
C PRO A 47 15.82 -10.25 7.92
N LEU A 48 16.07 -9.11 7.29
CA LEU A 48 15.40 -7.85 7.58
C LEU A 48 13.97 -7.85 7.07
N THR A 49 13.05 -7.27 7.85
CA THR A 49 11.65 -7.09 7.47
C THR A 49 11.00 -5.97 8.27
N GLY A 50 9.91 -5.39 7.75
CA GLY A 50 8.97 -4.67 8.61
C GLY A 50 8.34 -5.65 9.60
N ILE A 51 8.40 -5.35 10.90
CA ILE A 51 7.86 -6.22 11.95
C ILE A 51 6.37 -5.93 12.11
N VAL A 52 5.53 -6.81 11.58
CA VAL A 52 4.06 -6.69 11.63
C VAL A 52 3.49 -7.71 12.60
N GLU A 53 2.79 -7.24 13.62
CA GLU A 53 2.12 -8.11 14.60
C GLU A 53 0.89 -8.77 13.96
N THR A 54 0.75 -10.08 14.13
CA THR A 54 -0.46 -10.81 13.69
C THR A 54 -1.61 -10.56 14.68
N PRO A 55 -2.77 -10.03 14.24
CA PRO A 55 -3.86 -9.71 15.15
C PRO A 55 -4.55 -10.96 15.70
N ASP A 56 -4.91 -10.97 17.00
CA ASP A 56 -5.78 -12.01 17.56
C ASP A 56 -7.26 -11.66 17.29
N LEU A 57 -7.85 -12.38 16.35
CA LEU A 57 -9.24 -12.19 15.95
C LEU A 57 -10.25 -13.03 16.74
N LYS A 58 -9.84 -13.77 17.78
CA LYS A 58 -10.73 -14.69 18.51
C LYS A 58 -11.89 -13.97 19.19
N ALA A 59 -11.64 -12.78 19.74
CA ALA A 59 -12.65 -11.95 20.38
C ALA A 59 -13.55 -11.18 19.38
N LEU A 60 -13.12 -11.04 18.11
CA LEU A 60 -13.76 -10.23 17.10
C LEU A 60 -14.59 -11.04 16.11
N LEU A 61 -14.16 -12.26 15.80
CA LEU A 61 -14.78 -13.10 14.77
C LEU A 61 -15.01 -14.53 15.25
N HIS A 62 -16.19 -15.06 14.91
CA HIS A 62 -16.49 -16.48 15.14
C HIS A 62 -15.49 -17.38 14.42
N ARG A 63 -15.15 -18.54 15.01
CA ARG A 63 -14.19 -19.49 14.47
C ARG A 63 -14.42 -19.82 12.98
N ARG A 64 -15.68 -20.02 12.57
CA ARG A 64 -16.03 -20.36 11.18
C ARG A 64 -15.55 -19.33 10.17
N LEU A 65 -15.65 -18.04 10.50
CA LEU A 65 -15.17 -16.94 9.64
C LEU A 65 -13.65 -16.90 9.58
N ARG A 66 -12.97 -17.17 10.71
CA ARG A 66 -11.50 -17.17 10.77
C ARG A 66 -10.83 -18.32 10.04
N THR A 67 -11.52 -19.47 9.87
CA THR A 67 -10.92 -20.68 9.25
C THR A 67 -10.50 -20.47 7.80
N GLY A 68 -11.16 -19.56 7.06
CA GLY A 68 -10.81 -19.26 5.67
C GLY A 68 -9.86 -18.06 5.49
N MET A 69 -9.38 -17.45 6.57
CA MET A 69 -8.54 -16.25 6.49
C MET A 69 -7.06 -16.61 6.41
N SER A 70 -6.39 -16.06 5.41
CA SER A 70 -4.93 -16.02 5.34
C SER A 70 -4.36 -14.90 6.23
N GLN A 71 -3.05 -14.83 6.38
CA GLN A 71 -2.37 -13.81 7.19
C GLN A 71 -2.75 -12.38 6.74
N GLU A 72 -2.65 -12.10 5.44
CA GLU A 72 -2.99 -10.80 4.86
C GLU A 72 -4.49 -10.48 4.97
N ALA A 73 -5.37 -11.50 4.94
CA ALA A 73 -6.81 -11.31 5.15
C ALA A 73 -7.12 -10.89 6.61
N MET A 74 -6.33 -11.37 7.59
CA MET A 74 -6.46 -10.92 8.98
C MET A 74 -6.05 -9.46 9.15
N TYR A 75 -4.96 -9.04 8.52
CA TYR A 75 -4.54 -7.63 8.50
C TYR A 75 -5.59 -6.75 7.83
N ALA A 76 -6.09 -7.19 6.67
CA ALA A 76 -7.10 -6.47 5.90
C ALA A 76 -8.43 -6.33 6.66
N PHE A 77 -8.81 -7.32 7.46
CA PHE A 77 -9.98 -7.21 8.33
C PHE A 77 -9.83 -6.09 9.36
N MET A 78 -8.66 -5.98 10.01
CA MET A 78 -8.40 -4.91 10.97
C MET A 78 -8.45 -3.53 10.31
N ALA A 79 -7.80 -3.37 9.16
CA ALA A 79 -7.81 -2.14 8.39
C ALA A 79 -9.22 -1.77 7.87
N ALA A 80 -9.96 -2.73 7.32
CA ALA A 80 -11.31 -2.50 6.81
C ALA A 80 -12.30 -2.11 7.92
N ARG A 81 -12.20 -2.78 9.08
CA ARG A 81 -13.01 -2.45 10.26
C ARG A 81 -12.77 -1.01 10.70
N GLU A 82 -11.51 -0.60 10.84
CA GLU A 82 -11.15 0.79 11.20
C GLU A 82 -11.67 1.79 10.16
N ALA A 83 -11.58 1.44 8.86
CA ALA A 83 -12.07 2.29 7.77
C ALA A 83 -13.60 2.48 7.83
N PHE A 84 -14.37 1.42 8.03
CA PHE A 84 -15.84 1.52 8.18
C PHE A 84 -16.23 2.27 9.45
N GLU A 85 -15.54 2.03 10.56
CA GLU A 85 -15.76 2.72 11.84
C GLU A 85 -15.54 4.24 11.67
N GLN A 86 -14.47 4.66 11.02
CA GLN A 86 -14.21 6.08 10.72
C GLN A 86 -15.24 6.67 9.75
N ALA A 87 -15.68 5.89 8.76
CA ALA A 87 -16.71 6.32 7.81
C ALA A 87 -18.11 6.45 8.44
N GLY A 88 -18.29 5.99 9.69
CA GLY A 88 -19.60 5.93 10.35
C GLY A 88 -20.55 4.93 9.69
N ILE A 89 -20.01 3.82 9.20
CA ILE A 89 -20.75 2.76 8.51
C ILE A 89 -20.89 1.58 9.45
N GLU A 90 -22.12 1.33 9.89
CA GLU A 90 -22.50 0.21 10.74
C GLU A 90 -22.92 -1.01 9.91
N GLU A 91 -22.99 -2.18 10.54
CA GLU A 91 -23.41 -3.43 9.91
C GLU A 91 -24.77 -3.33 9.21
N GLN A 92 -25.73 -2.65 9.82
CA GLN A 92 -27.06 -2.47 9.23
C GLN A 92 -27.00 -1.69 7.91
N TYR A 93 -26.13 -0.68 7.81
CA TYR A 93 -25.92 0.04 6.56
C TYR A 93 -25.42 -0.90 5.44
N LEU A 94 -24.45 -1.78 5.75
CA LEU A 94 -23.88 -2.74 4.79
C LEU A 94 -24.91 -3.82 4.37
N LEU A 95 -25.84 -4.17 5.25
CA LEU A 95 -26.95 -5.07 4.94
C LEU A 95 -28.00 -4.42 4.01
N ASP A 96 -28.20 -3.10 4.12
CA ASP A 96 -29.23 -2.39 3.37
C ASP A 96 -28.73 -1.82 2.03
N HIS A 97 -27.41 -1.59 1.89
CA HIS A 97 -26.81 -0.94 0.72
C HIS A 97 -25.85 -1.86 -0.04
N GLU A 98 -25.70 -1.58 -1.32
CA GLU A 98 -24.70 -2.25 -2.16
C GLU A 98 -23.36 -1.54 -2.02
N VAL A 99 -22.36 -2.23 -1.46
CA VAL A 99 -20.99 -1.74 -1.32
C VAL A 99 -20.05 -2.70 -2.05
N GLY A 100 -19.21 -2.16 -2.93
CA GLY A 100 -18.21 -2.93 -3.65
C GLY A 100 -16.93 -3.17 -2.83
N ILE A 101 -16.08 -4.10 -3.29
CA ILE A 101 -14.75 -4.35 -2.73
C ILE A 101 -13.73 -4.62 -3.82
N LEU A 102 -12.59 -3.93 -3.76
CA LEU A 102 -11.41 -4.14 -4.59
C LEU A 102 -10.16 -4.09 -3.71
N PHE A 103 -9.41 -5.17 -3.65
CA PHE A 103 -8.14 -5.18 -2.92
C PHE A 103 -6.98 -5.62 -3.79
N GLY A 104 -5.85 -4.92 -3.65
CA GLY A 104 -4.56 -5.35 -4.17
C GLY A 104 -4.02 -6.52 -3.36
N ASN A 105 -3.92 -7.67 -4.00
CA ASN A 105 -3.24 -8.86 -3.48
C ASN A 105 -2.74 -9.70 -4.65
N ASP A 106 -1.44 -9.89 -4.77
CA ASP A 106 -0.83 -10.51 -5.96
C ASP A 106 -0.33 -11.93 -5.70
N SER A 107 -0.08 -12.29 -4.46
CA SER A 107 0.30 -13.67 -4.07
C SER A 107 -0.08 -13.99 -2.65
N THR A 108 -0.28 -15.27 -2.38
CA THR A 108 -0.51 -15.86 -1.05
C THR A 108 0.28 -17.16 -0.98
N ALA A 109 1.41 -17.16 -0.29
CA ALA A 109 2.38 -18.26 -0.30
C ALA A 109 2.22 -19.24 0.86
N LEU A 110 2.06 -18.74 2.10
CA LEU A 110 2.05 -19.58 3.30
C LEU A 110 1.04 -20.72 3.22
N PRO A 111 -0.26 -20.51 2.94
CA PRO A 111 -1.22 -21.61 2.91
C PRO A 111 -0.95 -22.62 1.80
N THR A 112 -0.34 -22.19 0.70
CA THR A 112 0.04 -23.08 -0.41
C THR A 112 1.16 -24.00 0.00
N VAL A 113 2.17 -23.50 0.72
CA VAL A 113 3.28 -24.31 1.24
C VAL A 113 2.78 -25.28 2.32
N GLU A 114 1.98 -24.81 3.28
CA GLU A 114 1.38 -25.63 4.33
C GLU A 114 0.55 -26.79 3.72
N MET A 115 -0.27 -26.50 2.71
CA MET A 115 -1.04 -27.52 1.98
C MET A 115 -0.13 -28.54 1.32
N HIS A 116 0.95 -28.11 0.69
CA HIS A 116 1.92 -29.00 0.04
C HIS A 116 2.63 -29.90 1.06
N GLU A 117 3.11 -29.36 2.16
CA GLU A 117 3.77 -30.10 3.23
C GLU A 117 2.84 -31.15 3.84
N LEU A 118 1.59 -30.75 4.17
CA LEU A 118 0.58 -31.68 4.69
C LEU A 118 0.27 -32.79 3.69
N MET A 119 0.20 -32.50 2.41
CA MET A 119 -0.08 -33.49 1.36
C MET A 119 1.07 -34.50 1.25
N LEU A 120 2.33 -34.05 1.34
CA LEU A 120 3.50 -34.95 1.34
C LEU A 120 3.61 -35.78 2.63
N GLU A 121 3.23 -35.21 3.77
CA GLU A 121 3.28 -35.93 5.06
C GLU A 121 2.16 -36.96 5.21
N LYS A 122 0.93 -36.58 4.87
CA LYS A 122 -0.28 -37.37 5.18
C LYS A 122 -0.68 -38.35 4.07
N HIS A 123 -0.29 -38.06 2.82
CA HIS A 123 -0.73 -38.82 1.64
C HIS A 123 -2.26 -39.00 1.54
N ASP A 124 -3.03 -38.08 2.12
CA ASP A 124 -4.49 -38.12 2.18
C ASP A 124 -5.05 -36.69 2.18
N THR A 125 -5.73 -36.32 1.10
CA THR A 125 -6.34 -34.96 0.95
C THR A 125 -7.50 -34.73 1.91
N ALA A 126 -8.14 -35.78 2.46
CA ALA A 126 -9.19 -35.63 3.47
C ALA A 126 -8.68 -35.05 4.80
N LEU A 127 -7.36 -35.09 5.03
CA LEU A 127 -6.69 -34.52 6.21
C LEU A 127 -6.26 -33.07 6.02
N LEU A 128 -6.42 -32.53 4.81
CA LEU A 128 -6.22 -31.11 4.57
C LEU A 128 -7.36 -30.30 5.21
N GLY A 129 -7.05 -29.22 5.86
CA GLY A 129 -8.06 -28.34 6.45
C GLY A 129 -8.95 -27.70 5.37
N SER A 130 -10.25 -27.67 5.59
CA SER A 130 -11.25 -27.13 4.64
C SER A 130 -11.08 -25.61 4.35
N GLY A 131 -10.29 -24.90 5.16
CA GLY A 131 -9.99 -23.47 4.96
C GLY A 131 -8.86 -23.20 3.97
N LEU A 132 -7.94 -24.13 3.76
CA LEU A 132 -6.71 -23.93 2.98
C LEU A 132 -6.97 -23.46 1.56
N ILE A 133 -7.99 -23.99 0.88
CA ILE A 133 -8.36 -23.53 -0.47
C ILE A 133 -8.72 -22.03 -0.51
N PHE A 134 -9.46 -21.54 0.48
CA PHE A 134 -9.85 -20.12 0.53
C PHE A 134 -8.67 -19.22 0.95
N GLN A 135 -7.77 -19.73 1.77
CA GLN A 135 -6.57 -19.02 2.19
C GLN A 135 -5.56 -18.89 1.06
N SER A 136 -5.40 -19.92 0.19
CA SER A 136 -4.37 -19.97 -0.87
C SER A 136 -4.72 -19.21 -2.15
N MET A 137 -5.95 -18.70 -2.29
CA MET A 137 -6.35 -17.94 -3.47
C MET A 137 -5.92 -16.47 -3.35
N ASN A 138 -5.46 -15.84 -4.44
CA ASN A 138 -5.15 -14.40 -4.45
C ASN A 138 -6.37 -13.52 -4.08
N SER A 139 -7.59 -14.04 -4.23
CA SER A 139 -8.82 -13.38 -3.81
C SER A 139 -9.18 -13.60 -2.33
N THR A 140 -8.31 -14.21 -1.53
CA THR A 140 -8.57 -14.52 -0.11
C THR A 140 -9.05 -13.31 0.68
N VAL A 141 -8.44 -12.13 0.46
CA VAL A 141 -8.84 -10.88 1.13
C VAL A 141 -10.27 -10.51 0.76
N ASN A 142 -10.57 -10.43 -0.53
CA ASN A 142 -11.90 -10.06 -1.03
C ASN A 142 -12.99 -11.02 -0.57
N MET A 143 -12.75 -12.33 -0.66
CA MET A 143 -13.72 -13.36 -0.25
C MET A 143 -14.04 -13.27 1.24
N ASN A 144 -13.02 -13.11 2.08
CA ASN A 144 -13.22 -13.02 3.53
C ASN A 144 -13.93 -11.72 3.91
N LEU A 145 -13.45 -10.56 3.42
CA LEU A 145 -14.04 -9.27 3.77
C LEU A 145 -15.48 -9.13 3.23
N SER A 146 -15.75 -9.56 2.00
CA SER A 146 -17.11 -9.49 1.45
C SER A 146 -18.10 -10.36 2.25
N THR A 147 -17.65 -11.52 2.73
CA THR A 147 -18.48 -12.40 3.58
C THR A 147 -18.70 -11.80 4.97
N ILE A 148 -17.65 -11.24 5.59
CA ILE A 148 -17.69 -10.72 6.95
C ILE A 148 -18.53 -9.43 7.02
N PHE A 149 -18.35 -8.53 6.05
CA PHE A 149 -19.00 -7.22 6.00
C PHE A 149 -20.25 -7.19 5.08
N HIS A 150 -20.69 -8.33 4.55
CA HIS A 150 -21.87 -8.44 3.68
C HIS A 150 -21.79 -7.56 2.41
N LEU A 151 -20.58 -7.39 1.82
CA LEU A 151 -20.38 -6.55 0.65
C LEU A 151 -20.93 -7.26 -0.60
N ARG A 152 -21.87 -6.63 -1.30
CA ARG A 152 -22.64 -7.23 -2.41
C ARG A 152 -22.44 -6.57 -3.76
N GLY A 153 -21.64 -5.49 -3.82
CA GLY A 153 -21.29 -4.82 -5.06
C GLY A 153 -20.18 -5.56 -5.82
N ILE A 154 -19.44 -4.81 -6.64
CA ILE A 154 -18.28 -5.36 -7.37
C ILE A 154 -17.29 -6.03 -6.40
N ASN A 155 -16.78 -7.21 -6.77
CA ASN A 155 -15.88 -7.99 -5.92
C ASN A 155 -14.84 -8.75 -6.75
N PHE A 156 -13.61 -8.25 -6.82
CA PHE A 156 -12.45 -8.96 -7.35
C PHE A 156 -11.12 -8.38 -6.83
N SER A 157 -10.06 -9.19 -6.86
CA SER A 157 -8.70 -8.77 -6.49
C SER A 157 -8.00 -8.12 -7.67
N VAL A 158 -7.15 -7.15 -7.36
CA VAL A 158 -6.26 -6.49 -8.32
C VAL A 158 -4.84 -7.04 -8.13
N SER A 159 -4.30 -7.65 -9.17
CA SER A 159 -2.97 -8.23 -9.20
C SER A 159 -2.11 -7.44 -10.19
N ALA A 160 -1.21 -6.63 -9.68
CA ALA A 160 -0.37 -5.69 -10.44
C ALA A 160 0.96 -5.42 -9.68
N ALA A 161 1.55 -6.46 -9.13
CA ALA A 161 2.75 -6.39 -8.30
C ALA A 161 2.68 -5.24 -7.26
N CYS A 162 3.75 -4.48 -7.08
CA CYS A 162 3.82 -3.39 -6.09
C CYS A 162 2.82 -2.25 -6.33
N ALA A 163 2.18 -2.18 -7.50
CA ALA A 163 1.15 -1.19 -7.82
C ALA A 163 -0.28 -1.66 -7.51
N SER A 164 -0.48 -2.91 -7.03
CA SER A 164 -1.80 -3.52 -6.82
C SER A 164 -2.72 -2.67 -5.93
N GLY A 165 -2.22 -2.18 -4.78
CA GLY A 165 -2.99 -1.34 -3.86
C GLY A 165 -3.38 0.01 -4.46
N SER A 166 -2.48 0.65 -5.21
CA SER A 166 -2.76 1.90 -5.90
C SER A 166 -3.77 1.71 -7.04
N HIS A 167 -3.63 0.66 -7.83
CA HIS A 167 -4.60 0.31 -8.88
C HIS A 167 -5.98 0.00 -8.30
N SER A 168 -6.07 -0.66 -7.12
CA SER A 168 -7.37 -0.93 -6.49
C SER A 168 -8.13 0.36 -6.17
N ILE A 169 -7.43 1.39 -5.68
CA ILE A 169 -7.98 2.73 -5.43
C ILE A 169 -8.42 3.39 -6.73
N GLY A 170 -7.54 3.42 -7.74
CA GLY A 170 -7.81 4.05 -9.03
C GLY A 170 -8.98 3.41 -9.78
N ILE A 171 -9.04 2.07 -9.81
CA ILE A 171 -10.13 1.32 -10.44
C ILE A 171 -11.43 1.52 -9.65
N GLY A 172 -11.41 1.46 -8.32
CA GLY A 172 -12.57 1.75 -7.48
C GLY A 172 -13.13 3.15 -7.73
N ALA A 173 -12.25 4.15 -7.85
CA ALA A 173 -12.64 5.51 -8.22
C ALA A 173 -13.26 5.57 -9.63
N MET A 174 -12.74 4.82 -10.60
CA MET A 174 -13.33 4.73 -11.95
C MET A 174 -14.75 4.15 -11.92
N PHE A 175 -15.01 3.09 -11.14
CA PHE A 175 -16.37 2.53 -11.00
C PHE A 175 -17.36 3.54 -10.42
N ILE A 176 -16.95 4.31 -9.43
CA ILE A 176 -17.79 5.35 -8.84
C ILE A 176 -18.01 6.50 -9.84
N ARG A 177 -16.96 6.97 -10.53
CA ARG A 177 -17.05 8.03 -11.55
C ARG A 177 -18.01 7.67 -12.68
N GLN A 178 -18.08 6.39 -13.06
CA GLN A 178 -18.98 5.88 -14.10
C GLN A 178 -20.41 5.61 -13.58
N GLY A 179 -20.67 5.78 -12.28
CA GLY A 179 -21.98 5.53 -11.68
C GLY A 179 -22.35 4.06 -11.54
N LEU A 180 -21.36 3.16 -11.61
CA LEU A 180 -21.56 1.71 -11.45
C LEU A 180 -21.60 1.30 -9.98
N GLN A 181 -21.03 2.09 -9.09
CA GLN A 181 -21.06 1.93 -7.65
C GLN A 181 -21.18 3.32 -7.00
N ASP A 182 -21.82 3.43 -5.84
CA ASP A 182 -21.80 4.65 -5.03
C ASP A 182 -20.76 4.58 -3.93
N MET A 183 -20.38 3.37 -3.50
CA MET A 183 -19.38 3.12 -2.47
C MET A 183 -18.59 1.85 -2.77
N VAL A 184 -17.26 1.92 -2.55
CA VAL A 184 -16.34 0.79 -2.70
C VAL A 184 -15.32 0.79 -1.58
N LEU A 185 -15.17 -0.34 -0.88
CA LEU A 185 -14.02 -0.59 -0.02
C LEU A 185 -12.84 -0.98 -0.91
N VAL A 186 -11.77 -0.18 -0.86
CA VAL A 186 -10.54 -0.43 -1.63
C VAL A 186 -9.35 -0.56 -0.70
N GLY A 187 -8.30 -1.22 -1.14
CA GLY A 187 -7.11 -1.36 -0.31
C GLY A 187 -6.03 -2.23 -0.92
N GLY A 188 -5.10 -2.63 -0.08
CA GLY A 188 -4.06 -3.59 -0.43
C GLY A 188 -3.61 -4.34 0.81
N ALA A 189 -3.14 -5.57 0.62
CA ALA A 189 -2.68 -6.42 1.70
C ALA A 189 -1.48 -7.26 1.28
N GLN A 190 -0.60 -7.58 2.24
CA GLN A 190 0.62 -8.36 2.04
C GLN A 190 0.93 -9.19 3.29
N GLU A 191 1.13 -10.48 3.10
CA GLU A 191 1.70 -11.37 4.13
C GLU A 191 3.20 -11.11 4.33
N VAL A 192 3.73 -11.33 5.53
CA VAL A 192 5.15 -11.04 5.85
C VAL A 192 5.96 -12.29 6.23
N ASN A 193 5.39 -13.48 6.07
CA ASN A 193 6.07 -14.73 6.41
C ASN A 193 7.26 -15.03 5.48
N PRO A 194 8.19 -15.91 5.90
CA PRO A 194 9.37 -16.26 5.10
C PRO A 194 9.03 -16.82 3.72
N TYR A 195 7.96 -17.61 3.58
CA TYR A 195 7.61 -18.28 2.32
C TYR A 195 7.25 -17.27 1.21
N ALA A 196 6.55 -16.17 1.56
CA ALA A 196 6.23 -15.11 0.61
C ALA A 196 7.47 -14.36 0.10
N MET A 197 8.55 -14.33 0.89
CA MET A 197 9.71 -13.49 0.63
C MET A 197 10.95 -14.24 0.13
N ALA A 198 10.95 -15.59 0.18
CA ALA A 198 12.11 -16.39 -0.19
C ALA A 198 12.60 -16.16 -1.63
N ALA A 199 11.67 -16.06 -2.59
CA ALA A 199 12.02 -15.82 -3.99
C ALA A 199 12.58 -14.40 -4.22
N PHE A 200 12.11 -13.41 -3.47
CA PHE A 200 12.67 -12.04 -3.51
C PHE A 200 14.08 -11.98 -2.93
N ASP A 201 14.36 -12.70 -1.83
CA ASP A 201 15.72 -12.80 -1.28
C ASP A 201 16.65 -13.49 -2.26
N ALA A 202 16.19 -14.56 -2.92
CA ALA A 202 16.95 -15.26 -3.97
C ALA A 202 17.26 -14.37 -5.18
N LEU A 203 16.39 -13.39 -5.51
CA LEU A 203 16.61 -12.40 -6.57
C LEU A 203 17.76 -11.43 -6.21
N GLY A 204 18.16 -11.35 -4.94
CA GLY A 204 19.25 -10.49 -4.48
C GLY A 204 18.90 -9.01 -4.41
N THR A 205 17.62 -8.67 -4.20
CA THR A 205 17.13 -7.29 -4.15
C THR A 205 17.06 -6.71 -2.75
N PHE A 206 17.28 -7.54 -1.71
CA PHE A 206 17.20 -7.10 -0.32
C PHE A 206 18.48 -6.44 0.17
N SER A 207 18.36 -5.44 1.06
CA SER A 207 19.47 -4.79 1.72
C SER A 207 20.26 -5.77 2.59
N GLY A 208 21.58 -5.70 2.49
CA GLY A 208 22.52 -6.47 3.32
C GLY A 208 22.90 -5.81 4.64
N ARG A 209 22.29 -4.68 5.03
CA ARG A 209 22.64 -3.91 6.26
C ARG A 209 22.05 -4.54 7.53
N VAL A 210 22.34 -5.79 7.77
CA VAL A 210 21.76 -6.60 8.86
C VAL A 210 22.16 -6.12 10.26
N ASP A 211 23.30 -5.45 10.40
CA ASP A 211 23.78 -4.95 11.69
C ASP A 211 23.05 -3.68 12.17
N GLU A 212 22.43 -2.95 11.24
CA GLU A 212 21.69 -1.72 11.53
C GLU A 212 20.29 -1.76 10.85
N PRO A 213 19.36 -2.62 11.30
CA PRO A 213 18.08 -2.87 10.63
C PRO A 213 17.30 -1.59 10.32
N THR A 214 17.22 -0.67 11.26
CA THR A 214 16.47 0.60 11.12
C THR A 214 17.10 1.57 10.12
N LYS A 215 18.35 1.33 9.68
CA LYS A 215 19.06 2.13 8.69
C LYS A 215 19.14 1.47 7.32
N ALA A 216 18.59 0.27 7.16
CA ALA A 216 18.72 -0.51 5.93
C ALA A 216 17.93 0.09 4.77
N SER A 217 16.67 0.49 4.99
CA SER A 217 15.89 1.18 3.96
C SER A 217 16.26 2.68 3.92
N ARG A 218 16.84 3.10 2.80
CA ARG A 218 17.40 4.45 2.62
C ARG A 218 17.17 4.99 1.20
N PRO A 219 15.90 5.24 0.82
CA PRO A 219 15.56 5.72 -0.51
C PRO A 219 16.32 6.98 -0.89
N PHE A 220 16.79 7.08 -2.16
CA PHE A 220 17.55 8.19 -2.73
C PHE A 220 18.92 8.46 -2.09
N ASP A 221 19.36 7.64 -1.14
CA ASP A 221 20.68 7.74 -0.57
C ASP A 221 21.73 7.08 -1.49
N ALA A 222 22.91 7.68 -1.62
CA ALA A 222 24.00 7.16 -2.46
C ALA A 222 24.51 5.79 -2.01
N ASP A 223 24.38 5.50 -0.71
CA ASP A 223 24.85 4.24 -0.11
C ASP A 223 23.73 3.18 0.01
N ARG A 224 22.59 3.35 -0.69
CA ARG A 224 21.51 2.36 -0.71
C ARG A 224 21.98 1.06 -1.38
N ASP A 225 21.56 -0.07 -0.84
CA ASP A 225 22.03 -1.39 -1.28
C ASP A 225 20.89 -2.39 -1.56
N GLY A 226 19.64 -1.96 -1.43
CA GLY A 226 18.47 -2.80 -1.68
C GLY A 226 17.27 -2.44 -0.83
N LEU A 227 16.14 -3.09 -1.09
CA LEU A 227 14.92 -2.90 -0.34
C LEU A 227 14.90 -3.74 0.95
N VAL A 228 14.04 -3.36 1.89
CA VAL A 228 13.63 -4.21 3.01
C VAL A 228 12.18 -4.57 2.79
N PRO A 229 11.80 -5.87 2.72
CA PRO A 229 10.40 -6.26 2.55
C PRO A 229 9.58 -5.99 3.80
N SER A 230 8.29 -5.75 3.62
CA SER A 230 7.32 -5.51 4.69
C SER A 230 5.92 -5.94 4.23
N GLY A 231 4.89 -5.65 5.02
CA GLY A 231 3.51 -5.93 4.68
C GLY A 231 2.52 -5.42 5.73
N GLY A 232 1.38 -6.08 5.79
CA GLY A 232 0.22 -5.65 6.56
C GLY A 232 -1.00 -5.44 5.66
N ALA A 233 -1.85 -4.47 5.98
CA ALA A 233 -2.96 -4.04 5.12
C ALA A 233 -3.35 -2.59 5.35
N ALA A 234 -3.84 -1.95 4.28
CA ALA A 234 -4.50 -0.66 4.34
C ALA A 234 -5.82 -0.70 3.56
N ALA A 235 -6.82 -0.01 4.07
CA ALA A 235 -8.16 0.05 3.50
C ALA A 235 -8.68 1.49 3.47
N LEU A 236 -9.40 1.84 2.40
CA LEU A 236 -10.09 3.12 2.26
C LEU A 236 -11.54 2.86 1.82
N VAL A 237 -12.47 3.63 2.37
CA VAL A 237 -13.85 3.70 1.88
C VAL A 237 -13.91 4.83 0.86
N LEU A 238 -14.05 4.47 -0.41
CA LEU A 238 -14.33 5.43 -1.48
C LEU A 238 -15.82 5.60 -1.64
N GLU A 239 -16.25 6.83 -1.84
CA GLU A 239 -17.65 7.18 -1.93
C GLU A 239 -17.89 8.29 -2.95
N GLU A 240 -19.02 8.25 -3.63
CA GLU A 240 -19.48 9.36 -4.46
C GLU A 240 -19.76 10.58 -3.59
N TYR A 241 -19.31 11.75 -4.05
CA TYR A 241 -19.32 12.99 -3.25
C TYR A 241 -20.71 13.39 -2.75
N GLU A 242 -21.71 13.43 -3.64
CA GLU A 242 -23.07 13.82 -3.26
C GLU A 242 -23.75 12.78 -2.34
N HIS A 243 -23.40 11.51 -2.54
CA HIS A 243 -23.81 10.42 -1.65
C HIS A 243 -23.22 10.62 -0.25
N ALA A 244 -21.93 10.91 -0.15
CA ALA A 244 -21.23 11.18 1.12
C ALA A 244 -21.84 12.41 1.84
N VAL A 245 -22.05 13.49 1.12
CA VAL A 245 -22.68 14.72 1.66
C VAL A 245 -24.10 14.43 2.17
N LYS A 246 -24.90 13.71 1.38
CA LYS A 246 -26.29 13.39 1.74
C LYS A 246 -26.41 12.58 3.03
N ARG A 247 -25.47 11.65 3.28
CA ARG A 247 -25.48 10.88 4.54
C ARG A 247 -24.73 11.56 5.69
N GLY A 248 -24.15 12.75 5.48
CA GLY A 248 -23.40 13.51 6.48
C GLY A 248 -22.03 12.94 6.81
N ALA A 249 -21.39 12.27 5.86
CA ALA A 249 -20.06 11.70 6.05
C ALA A 249 -18.98 12.79 6.21
N THR A 250 -17.98 12.52 7.05
CA THR A 250 -16.76 13.31 7.08
C THR A 250 -15.91 12.98 5.87
N ILE A 251 -15.61 13.95 5.02
CA ILE A 251 -14.76 13.79 3.85
C ILE A 251 -13.30 14.02 4.26
N LEU A 252 -12.45 13.01 4.04
CA LEU A 252 -11.05 13.03 4.41
C LEU A 252 -10.16 13.60 3.31
N ALA A 253 -10.43 13.20 2.07
CA ALA A 253 -9.73 13.64 0.86
C ALA A 253 -10.57 13.32 -0.37
N GLU A 254 -10.20 13.85 -1.53
CA GLU A 254 -10.73 13.48 -2.84
C GLU A 254 -9.67 12.71 -3.65
N VAL A 255 -10.04 11.58 -4.25
CA VAL A 255 -9.25 10.89 -5.26
C VAL A 255 -9.51 11.61 -6.60
N SER A 256 -8.73 12.63 -6.86
CA SER A 256 -8.99 13.56 -7.98
C SER A 256 -8.36 13.09 -9.29
N GLY A 257 -7.28 12.30 -9.24
CA GLY A 257 -6.63 11.79 -10.44
C GLY A 257 -6.06 10.40 -10.27
N TYR A 258 -6.12 9.63 -11.35
CA TYR A 258 -5.52 8.31 -11.48
C TYR A 258 -4.84 8.17 -12.84
N GLY A 259 -3.54 7.92 -12.83
CA GLY A 259 -2.74 7.68 -14.02
C GLY A 259 -2.06 6.32 -13.97
N PHE A 260 -1.92 5.70 -15.12
CA PHE A 260 -1.28 4.40 -15.25
C PHE A 260 -0.53 4.27 -16.56
N SER A 261 0.47 3.38 -16.57
CA SER A 261 1.25 3.05 -17.77
C SER A 261 1.82 1.63 -17.65
N SER A 262 2.38 1.14 -18.73
CA SER A 262 3.20 -0.08 -18.75
C SER A 262 4.51 0.20 -19.46
N ASN A 263 5.63 -0.33 -18.94
CA ASN A 263 6.95 -0.13 -19.53
C ASN A 263 7.11 -0.92 -20.84
N GLY A 264 6.48 -2.09 -20.96
CA GLY A 264 6.65 -3.00 -22.12
C GLY A 264 8.08 -3.52 -22.30
N GLY A 265 8.92 -3.41 -21.28
CA GLY A 265 10.34 -3.79 -21.25
C GLY A 265 10.60 -5.10 -20.48
N GLY A 266 11.81 -5.23 -19.93
CA GLY A 266 12.20 -6.37 -19.10
C GLY A 266 11.36 -6.47 -17.83
N ILE A 267 11.09 -7.70 -17.36
CA ILE A 267 10.14 -7.98 -16.27
C ILE A 267 10.51 -7.29 -14.93
N SER A 268 11.80 -7.12 -14.67
CA SER A 268 12.32 -6.47 -13.46
C SER A 268 12.94 -5.09 -13.70
N GLN A 269 12.86 -4.58 -14.95
CA GLN A 269 13.48 -3.30 -15.31
C GLN A 269 12.52 -2.13 -15.01
N PRO A 270 12.90 -1.20 -14.11
CA PRO A 270 12.19 0.06 -13.95
C PRO A 270 12.36 0.94 -15.19
N SER A 271 11.53 1.96 -15.35
CA SER A 271 11.57 2.89 -16.48
C SER A 271 11.13 4.28 -16.06
N SER A 272 12.03 5.24 -16.19
CA SER A 272 11.72 6.65 -15.96
C SER A 272 10.65 7.18 -16.91
N GLU A 273 10.60 6.70 -18.14
CA GLU A 273 9.53 7.07 -19.10
C GLU A 273 8.17 6.52 -18.66
N GLY A 274 8.10 5.24 -18.25
CA GLY A 274 6.87 4.64 -17.74
C GLY A 274 6.35 5.36 -16.50
N SER A 275 7.22 5.62 -15.53
CA SER A 275 6.91 6.38 -14.32
C SER A 275 6.44 7.79 -14.63
N TYR A 276 7.13 8.50 -15.52
CA TYR A 276 6.75 9.85 -15.97
C TYR A 276 5.36 9.86 -16.62
N ILE A 277 5.07 8.92 -17.52
CA ILE A 277 3.76 8.84 -18.19
C ILE A 277 2.64 8.59 -17.17
N ALA A 278 2.83 7.71 -16.19
CA ALA A 278 1.83 7.44 -15.16
C ALA A 278 1.53 8.71 -14.34
N MET A 279 2.57 9.40 -13.87
CA MET A 279 2.45 10.66 -13.13
C MET A 279 1.76 11.75 -13.97
N GLN A 280 2.18 11.95 -15.22
CA GLN A 280 1.60 12.95 -16.10
C GLN A 280 0.12 12.69 -16.37
N ARG A 281 -0.28 11.43 -16.57
CA ARG A 281 -1.69 11.04 -16.74
C ARG A 281 -2.51 11.31 -15.48
N ALA A 282 -1.96 11.04 -14.30
CA ALA A 282 -2.62 11.34 -13.03
C ALA A 282 -2.86 12.85 -12.85
N LEU A 283 -1.86 13.68 -13.16
CA LEU A 283 -1.98 15.14 -13.14
C LEU A 283 -3.05 15.63 -14.14
N THR A 284 -3.05 15.06 -15.35
CA THR A 284 -4.04 15.39 -16.40
C THR A 284 -5.46 15.02 -15.97
N ASP A 285 -5.66 13.81 -15.41
CA ASP A 285 -6.96 13.36 -14.91
C ASP A 285 -7.47 14.22 -13.75
N ALA A 286 -6.55 14.68 -12.88
CA ALA A 286 -6.85 15.57 -11.76
C ALA A 286 -7.06 17.04 -12.17
N HIS A 287 -6.82 17.42 -13.42
CA HIS A 287 -6.80 18.79 -13.92
C HIS A 287 -5.89 19.72 -13.08
N VAL A 288 -4.66 19.25 -12.79
CA VAL A 288 -3.62 20.02 -12.07
C VAL A 288 -2.30 20.01 -12.82
N MET A 289 -1.50 21.03 -12.53
CA MET A 289 -0.12 21.12 -13.01
C MET A 289 0.84 20.60 -11.93
N ALA A 290 2.08 20.30 -12.30
CA ALA A 290 3.11 19.87 -11.35
C ALA A 290 3.37 20.92 -10.25
N GLU A 291 3.19 22.21 -10.56
CA GLU A 291 3.31 23.33 -9.63
C GLU A 291 2.24 23.35 -8.53
N ASP A 292 1.11 22.68 -8.74
CA ASP A 292 0.02 22.58 -7.77
C ASP A 292 0.26 21.48 -6.73
N ILE A 293 1.23 20.59 -6.97
CA ILE A 293 1.58 19.51 -6.06
C ILE A 293 2.41 20.07 -4.89
N ASP A 294 1.95 19.84 -3.68
CA ASP A 294 2.66 20.23 -2.45
C ASP A 294 3.62 19.12 -1.98
N TYR A 295 3.25 17.85 -2.19
CA TYR A 295 4.02 16.69 -1.76
C TYR A 295 3.90 15.52 -2.74
N VAL A 296 5.01 14.80 -2.92
CA VAL A 296 5.06 13.52 -3.63
C VAL A 296 5.49 12.43 -2.66
N ASN A 297 4.63 11.42 -2.46
CA ASN A 297 5.04 10.17 -1.84
C ASN A 297 5.64 9.28 -2.93
N ALA A 298 6.96 9.18 -2.95
CA ALA A 298 7.69 8.46 -3.97
C ALA A 298 7.62 6.94 -3.75
N HIS A 299 7.60 6.18 -4.82
CA HIS A 299 7.70 4.72 -4.74
C HIS A 299 9.05 4.27 -4.18
N ALA A 300 10.11 4.95 -4.51
CA ALA A 300 11.51 4.71 -4.16
C ALA A 300 11.72 3.66 -3.06
N THR A 301 12.18 2.47 -3.46
CA THR A 301 12.25 1.27 -2.62
C THR A 301 13.59 1.07 -1.94
N SER A 302 14.53 2.02 -2.08
CA SER A 302 15.96 1.87 -1.68
C SER A 302 16.75 0.92 -2.58
N THR A 303 16.23 0.56 -3.76
CA THR A 303 17.02 -0.15 -4.79
C THR A 303 17.78 0.83 -5.66
N GLN A 304 18.97 0.43 -6.14
CA GLN A 304 19.81 1.32 -6.93
C GLN A 304 19.10 1.81 -8.19
N GLN A 305 18.64 0.88 -9.04
CA GLN A 305 17.99 1.21 -10.31
C GLN A 305 16.58 1.78 -10.15
N GLY A 306 15.79 1.26 -9.19
CA GLY A 306 14.41 1.71 -8.98
C GLY A 306 14.36 3.18 -8.60
N ASP A 307 15.17 3.57 -7.63
CA ASP A 307 15.24 4.94 -7.14
C ASP A 307 15.84 5.90 -8.19
N GLU A 308 16.86 5.45 -8.96
CA GLU A 308 17.44 6.24 -10.04
C GLU A 308 16.42 6.57 -11.14
N GLU A 309 15.71 5.56 -11.65
CA GLU A 309 14.70 5.75 -12.71
C GLU A 309 13.54 6.61 -12.23
N GLU A 310 13.09 6.44 -10.99
CA GLU A 310 12.06 7.32 -10.44
C GLU A 310 12.59 8.75 -10.23
N ALA A 311 13.82 8.93 -9.74
CA ALA A 311 14.42 10.26 -9.57
C ALA A 311 14.51 11.02 -10.90
N ILE A 312 14.88 10.35 -12.00
CA ILE A 312 14.87 10.92 -13.36
C ILE A 312 13.46 11.39 -13.74
N ALA A 313 12.44 10.54 -13.54
CA ALA A 313 11.05 10.87 -13.84
C ALA A 313 10.54 12.06 -12.99
N LEU A 314 10.86 12.04 -11.69
CA LEU A 314 10.51 13.11 -10.76
C LEU A 314 11.21 14.42 -11.13
N SER A 315 12.49 14.39 -11.51
CA SER A 315 13.24 15.59 -11.91
C SER A 315 12.67 16.23 -13.16
N ARG A 316 12.14 15.47 -14.12
CA ARG A 316 11.44 15.99 -15.31
C ARG A 316 10.16 16.76 -14.95
N LEU A 317 9.45 16.38 -13.88
CA LEU A 317 8.21 17.04 -13.44
C LEU A 317 8.43 18.08 -12.36
N PHE A 318 9.32 17.81 -11.41
CA PHE A 318 9.45 18.54 -10.15
C PHE A 318 10.84 19.14 -9.90
N GLY A 319 11.82 18.91 -10.79
CA GLY A 319 13.18 19.45 -10.64
C GLY A 319 13.16 20.96 -10.43
N GLY A 320 13.78 21.42 -9.34
CA GLY A 320 13.82 22.82 -8.94
C GLY A 320 12.48 23.44 -8.50
N LYS A 321 11.40 22.62 -8.36
CA LYS A 321 10.07 23.07 -7.95
C LYS A 321 9.85 22.97 -6.43
N LYS A 322 8.71 23.50 -5.97
CA LYS A 322 8.39 23.61 -4.54
C LYS A 322 7.95 22.32 -3.87
N ALA A 323 7.49 21.30 -4.62
CA ALA A 323 6.95 20.08 -4.07
C ALA A 323 7.97 19.38 -3.16
N TRP A 324 7.57 19.05 -1.94
CA TRP A 324 8.35 18.19 -1.08
C TRP A 324 8.26 16.74 -1.58
N ILE A 325 9.34 15.97 -1.43
CA ILE A 325 9.39 14.57 -1.86
C ILE A 325 9.98 13.75 -0.72
N SER A 326 9.35 12.64 -0.38
CA SER A 326 9.92 11.60 0.47
C SER A 326 9.35 10.24 0.10
N SER A 327 10.08 9.18 0.46
CA SER A 327 9.57 7.83 0.45
C SER A 327 9.34 7.35 1.87
N THR A 328 8.09 7.07 2.21
CA THR A 328 7.72 6.49 3.52
C THR A 328 8.30 5.09 3.71
N LYS A 329 8.74 4.44 2.63
CA LYS A 329 9.45 3.15 2.69
C LYS A 329 10.78 3.22 3.43
N SER A 330 11.34 4.41 3.65
CA SER A 330 12.47 4.59 4.56
C SER A 330 12.16 4.11 5.99
N MET A 331 10.89 4.21 6.42
CA MET A 331 10.40 3.79 7.74
C MET A 331 9.73 2.42 7.72
N THR A 332 8.95 2.13 6.67
CA THR A 332 8.11 0.92 6.61
C THR A 332 8.78 -0.26 5.92
N GLY A 333 9.86 -0.02 5.16
CA GLY A 333 10.27 -0.95 4.12
C GLY A 333 9.25 -0.97 2.97
N HIS A 334 9.40 -1.93 2.07
CA HIS A 334 8.52 -2.10 0.92
C HIS A 334 7.37 -3.05 1.27
N GLU A 335 6.18 -2.51 1.44
CA GLU A 335 4.96 -3.23 1.82
C GLU A 335 4.31 -3.97 0.62
N CYS A 336 5.05 -4.18 -0.46
CA CYS A 336 4.69 -4.93 -1.66
C CYS A 336 3.29 -4.58 -2.20
N TRP A 337 2.36 -5.54 -2.21
CA TRP A 337 1.00 -5.38 -2.77
C TRP A 337 0.14 -4.37 -1.99
N MET A 338 0.44 -4.15 -0.72
CA MET A 338 -0.20 -3.16 0.13
C MET A 338 0.28 -1.73 -0.17
N ALA A 339 1.52 -1.54 -0.60
CA ALA A 339 2.24 -0.27 -0.59
C ALA A 339 1.44 0.94 -1.12
N GLY A 340 0.81 0.83 -2.29
CA GLY A 340 0.05 1.95 -2.85
C GLY A 340 -1.18 2.35 -2.05
N ALA A 341 -1.77 1.41 -1.29
CA ALA A 341 -2.90 1.71 -0.41
C ALA A 341 -2.42 2.33 0.91
N SER A 342 -1.35 1.81 1.52
CA SER A 342 -0.77 2.38 2.73
C SER A 342 -0.25 3.80 2.49
N GLU A 343 0.42 4.04 1.37
CA GLU A 343 0.93 5.35 0.98
C GLU A 343 -0.17 6.38 0.71
N ALA A 344 -1.34 5.94 0.20
CA ALA A 344 -2.52 6.79 0.14
C ALA A 344 -3.02 7.17 1.55
N VAL A 345 -3.09 6.21 2.48
CA VAL A 345 -3.45 6.46 3.90
C VAL A 345 -2.42 7.40 4.54
N TYR A 346 -1.12 7.15 4.39
CA TYR A 346 -0.05 8.02 4.90
C TYR A 346 -0.18 9.45 4.37
N SER A 347 -0.41 9.59 3.07
CA SER A 347 -0.59 10.89 2.42
C SER A 347 -1.80 11.65 2.97
N ILE A 348 -2.94 10.98 3.18
CA ILE A 348 -4.14 11.60 3.75
C ILE A 348 -3.90 12.00 5.21
N LEU A 349 -3.22 11.18 6.02
CA LEU A 349 -2.84 11.54 7.41
C LEU A 349 -1.95 12.79 7.45
N MET A 350 -0.95 12.86 6.58
CA MET A 350 -0.08 14.03 6.44
C MET A 350 -0.86 15.27 5.99
N MET A 351 -1.79 15.14 5.02
CA MET A 351 -2.67 16.23 4.57
C MET A 351 -3.56 16.75 5.69
N GLN A 352 -4.14 15.86 6.48
CA GLN A 352 -5.03 16.24 7.58
C GLN A 352 -4.29 16.98 8.70
N GLN A 353 -3.08 16.55 9.01
CA GLN A 353 -2.29 17.06 10.13
C GLN A 353 -1.28 18.14 9.74
N GLY A 354 -1.11 18.42 8.43
CA GLY A 354 -0.27 19.51 7.96
C GLY A 354 1.22 19.26 8.13
N PHE A 355 1.72 18.07 7.80
CA PHE A 355 3.16 17.77 7.81
C PHE A 355 3.58 16.88 6.64
N VAL A 356 4.87 16.84 6.35
CA VAL A 356 5.53 15.86 5.48
C VAL A 356 6.39 14.96 6.34
N ALA A 357 6.20 13.64 6.22
CA ALA A 357 7.03 12.66 6.90
C ALA A 357 8.45 12.65 6.30
N PRO A 358 9.50 12.43 7.12
CA PRO A 358 10.88 12.44 6.64
C PRO A 358 11.19 11.21 5.78
N ASN A 359 12.09 11.39 4.84
CA ASN A 359 12.85 10.31 4.22
C ASN A 359 14.04 10.01 5.15
N ILE A 360 13.82 9.14 6.16
CA ILE A 360 14.88 8.82 7.12
C ILE A 360 16.06 8.10 6.43
N ASN A 361 17.22 8.09 7.06
CA ASN A 361 18.46 7.47 6.56
C ASN A 361 19.03 8.12 5.29
N LEU A 362 18.58 9.28 4.89
CA LEU A 362 19.08 10.04 3.74
C LEU A 362 20.28 10.90 4.17
N GLU A 363 21.45 10.27 4.30
CA GLU A 363 22.69 10.93 4.73
C GLU A 363 23.39 11.61 3.53
N HIS A 364 23.57 10.85 2.45
CA HIS A 364 24.21 11.30 1.22
C HIS A 364 23.23 11.22 0.05
N VAL A 365 22.68 12.34 -0.35
CA VAL A 365 21.75 12.38 -1.51
C VAL A 365 22.49 11.91 -2.77
N ASP A 366 21.92 10.90 -3.45
CA ASP A 366 22.43 10.44 -4.73
C ASP A 366 22.33 11.54 -5.80
N LEU A 367 23.31 11.59 -6.69
CA LEU A 367 23.36 12.59 -7.77
C LEU A 367 22.11 12.59 -8.64
N CYS A 368 21.48 11.44 -8.86
CA CYS A 368 20.22 11.33 -9.62
C CYS A 368 19.06 12.12 -8.99
N ALA A 369 19.08 12.32 -7.69
CA ALA A 369 18.04 13.00 -6.91
C ALA A 369 18.46 14.41 -6.45
N ALA A 370 19.60 14.93 -6.89
CA ALA A 370 20.18 16.20 -6.39
C ALA A 370 19.30 17.43 -6.65
N GLU A 371 18.44 17.41 -7.68
CA GLU A 371 17.51 18.50 -8.01
C GLU A 371 16.18 18.42 -7.29
N LEU A 372 15.91 17.32 -6.55
CA LEU A 372 14.67 17.08 -5.85
C LEU A 372 14.67 17.72 -4.46
N ARG A 373 13.53 18.27 -4.06
CA ARG A 373 13.35 18.81 -2.71
C ARG A 373 13.00 17.69 -1.73
N LEU A 374 14.00 16.91 -1.32
CA LEU A 374 13.82 15.79 -0.42
C LEU A 374 13.64 16.23 1.04
N ALA A 375 12.61 15.70 1.72
CA ALA A 375 12.36 15.94 3.12
C ALA A 375 13.24 15.02 3.99
N LYS A 376 14.37 15.50 4.49
CA LYS A 376 15.29 14.74 5.38
C LYS A 376 14.81 14.67 6.83
N GLU A 377 13.94 15.60 7.21
CA GLU A 377 13.31 15.69 8.52
C GLU A 377 11.83 16.00 8.35
N THR A 378 11.04 15.87 9.41
CA THR A 378 9.63 16.23 9.39
C THR A 378 9.47 17.70 9.07
N VAL A 379 8.64 18.00 8.08
CA VAL A 379 8.37 19.38 7.65
C VAL A 379 6.94 19.74 7.99
N GLU A 380 6.75 20.70 8.89
CA GLU A 380 5.43 21.26 9.20
C GLU A 380 4.99 22.19 8.06
N THR A 381 4.01 21.77 7.29
CA THR A 381 3.49 22.54 6.14
C THR A 381 2.09 22.06 5.76
N PRO A 382 1.18 22.96 5.40
CA PRO A 382 -0.13 22.55 4.89
C PRO A 382 0.02 21.86 3.53
N LEU A 383 -0.69 20.73 3.37
CA LEU A 383 -0.75 19.97 2.12
C LEU A 383 -2.17 20.02 1.57
N ARG A 384 -2.33 20.45 0.33
CA ARG A 384 -3.62 20.54 -0.38
C ARG A 384 -3.73 19.51 -1.49
N THR A 385 -2.62 19.27 -2.19
CA THR A 385 -2.56 18.33 -3.31
C THR A 385 -1.32 17.46 -3.19
N VAL A 386 -1.53 16.16 -3.21
CA VAL A 386 -0.47 15.15 -3.05
C VAL A 386 -0.50 14.18 -4.23
N LEU A 387 0.67 13.82 -4.74
CA LEU A 387 0.88 12.76 -5.70
C LEU A 387 1.47 11.54 -4.97
N SER A 388 0.89 10.35 -5.17
CA SER A 388 1.40 9.08 -4.63
C SER A 388 1.72 8.10 -5.76
N ASN A 389 2.94 7.60 -5.80
CA ASN A 389 3.47 6.76 -6.86
C ASN A 389 3.59 5.29 -6.46
N SER A 390 3.29 4.39 -7.37
CA SER A 390 3.52 2.95 -7.21
C SER A 390 3.98 2.34 -8.54
N PHE A 391 5.20 1.80 -8.58
CA PHE A 391 5.81 1.22 -9.77
C PHE A 391 6.19 -0.23 -9.49
N GLY A 392 5.60 -1.17 -10.26
CA GLY A 392 5.69 -2.60 -9.98
C GLY A 392 6.52 -3.36 -11.01
N PHE A 393 6.99 -4.54 -10.61
CA PHE A 393 7.55 -5.52 -11.53
C PHE A 393 6.56 -5.80 -12.68
N GLY A 394 7.07 -6.22 -13.83
CA GLY A 394 6.30 -6.31 -15.06
C GLY A 394 6.05 -4.94 -15.73
N GLY A 395 6.58 -3.87 -15.11
CA GLY A 395 6.47 -2.50 -15.63
C GLY A 395 5.09 -1.88 -15.44
N THR A 396 4.28 -2.38 -14.51
CA THR A 396 2.99 -1.78 -14.18
C THR A 396 3.20 -0.56 -13.28
N ASN A 397 2.76 0.60 -13.73
CA ASN A 397 2.92 1.87 -13.04
C ASN A 397 1.56 2.49 -12.73
N SER A 398 1.42 3.03 -11.53
CA SER A 398 0.25 3.75 -11.05
C SER A 398 0.66 5.03 -10.33
N ALA A 399 -0.10 6.08 -10.51
CA ALA A 399 0.02 7.33 -9.76
C ALA A 399 -1.37 7.85 -9.39
N LEU A 400 -1.53 8.30 -8.16
CA LEU A 400 -2.77 8.86 -7.62
C LEU A 400 -2.57 10.32 -7.24
N VAL A 401 -3.52 11.18 -7.59
CA VAL A 401 -3.60 12.55 -7.07
C VAL A 401 -4.70 12.63 -6.03
N LEU A 402 -4.31 12.98 -4.82
CA LEU A 402 -5.20 13.19 -3.68
C LEU A 402 -5.32 14.70 -3.41
N LYS A 403 -6.54 15.20 -3.18
CA LYS A 403 -6.80 16.59 -2.86
C LYS A 403 -7.55 16.75 -1.55
N LYS A 404 -7.21 17.77 -0.80
CA LYS A 404 -8.00 18.22 0.35
C LYS A 404 -9.30 18.83 -0.14
N VAL A 405 -10.43 18.39 0.37
CA VAL A 405 -11.73 19.01 0.11
C VAL A 405 -11.89 20.19 1.06
N LEU A 406 -12.17 21.37 0.49
CA LEU A 406 -12.35 22.63 1.22
C LEU A 406 -13.81 22.80 1.65
#